data_4923ba1cab494174500f52776e8b8aa1
#
_entry.id   4923ba1cab494174500f52776e8b8aa1
#
_cell.length_a   1.000
_cell.length_b   1.000
_cell.length_c   1.000
_cell.angle_alpha   90.00
_cell.angle_beta   90.00
_cell.angle_gamma   90.00
#
_symmetry.space_group_name_H-M   'P 1'
#
loop_
_entity.id
_entity.type
_entity.pdbx_description
1 polymer ?
#
loop_
_entity_poly.entity_id
_entity_poly.type
_entity_poly.pdbx_seq_one_letter_code
_entity_poly.pdbx_strand_id
1 'polypeptide(L)'
;KTNKDLIKEASQMFGKTLITHQTGPQGKKVKKLNSTGFVIKAQIHAGGRGKAGGIKIVKNFAELVKEAKNIFGKTLVTHQTGPSGREVKRLYVEETCDIAEEFYLSCLVDRSSSKIAFISSAEGGVDIEQVAKKNPQKIVTVKINLSKSVSEEDIKKIIQPFSLSNKSKKQAYNLINSIYKVLIEKDASLIEINPLVLNKNEDLLCLDAKINFDDNALYRHPDIVSLKDFNEEDLIETEA
;
A
#
# COMPACT_ATOMS: atom_id res chain seq x y z
N LYS A 1 0.17 -19.02 11.95
CA LYS A 1 1.53 -19.49 12.24
C LYS A 1 1.87 -19.21 13.69
N THR A 2 2.61 -20.11 14.37
CA THR A 2 3.01 -19.93 15.77
C THR A 2 4.16 -18.91 15.90
N ASN A 3 4.36 -18.36 17.11
CA ASN A 3 5.54 -17.50 17.39
C ASN A 3 6.88 -18.20 17.05
N LYS A 4 6.94 -19.54 17.14
CA LYS A 4 8.11 -20.35 16.73
C LYS A 4 8.36 -20.28 15.22
N ASP A 5 7.29 -20.31 14.42
CA ASP A 5 7.41 -20.24 12.95
C ASP A 5 7.90 -18.86 12.50
N LEU A 6 7.42 -17.78 13.15
CA LEU A 6 7.88 -16.42 12.89
C LEU A 6 9.37 -16.24 13.23
N ILE A 7 9.82 -16.80 14.37
CA ILE A 7 11.24 -16.72 14.77
C ILE A 7 12.11 -17.52 13.81
N LYS A 8 11.65 -18.68 13.36
CA LYS A 8 12.37 -19.53 12.42
C LYS A 8 12.45 -18.87 11.05
N GLU A 9 11.33 -18.28 10.58
CA GLU A 9 11.30 -17.52 9.32
C GLU A 9 12.16 -16.27 9.42
N ALA A 10 12.05 -15.47 10.47
CA ALA A 10 12.89 -14.30 10.69
C ALA A 10 14.39 -14.69 10.76
N SER A 11 14.75 -15.79 11.41
CA SER A 11 16.12 -16.28 11.45
C SER A 11 16.63 -16.75 10.09
N GLN A 12 15.75 -17.22 9.22
CA GLN A 12 16.08 -17.60 7.84
C GLN A 12 16.21 -16.40 6.91
N MET A 13 15.64 -15.24 7.29
CA MET A 13 15.66 -14.01 6.51
C MET A 13 17.01 -13.27 6.59
N PHE A 14 17.74 -13.41 7.69
CA PHE A 14 19.02 -12.72 7.86
C PHE A 14 20.09 -13.36 6.99
N GLY A 15 20.43 -12.65 5.91
CA GLY A 15 21.39 -13.13 4.92
C GLY A 15 20.83 -14.13 3.90
N LYS A 16 19.51 -14.35 3.88
CA LYS A 16 18.80 -15.22 2.93
C LYS A 16 17.57 -14.52 2.34
N THR A 17 17.06 -15.08 1.28
CA THR A 17 15.91 -14.61 0.50
C THR A 17 14.63 -14.61 1.33
N LEU A 18 13.93 -13.47 1.38
CA LEU A 18 12.63 -13.35 2.01
C LEU A 18 11.54 -13.96 1.12
N ILE A 19 10.74 -14.88 1.66
CA ILE A 19 9.52 -15.37 1.01
C ILE A 19 8.35 -14.65 1.68
N THR A 20 7.67 -13.76 0.96
CA THR A 20 6.46 -13.09 1.45
C THR A 20 5.22 -13.87 1.05
N HIS A 21 4.16 -13.83 1.87
CA HIS A 21 2.87 -14.44 1.55
C HIS A 21 2.17 -13.85 0.33
N GLN A 22 2.55 -12.65 -0.09
CA GLN A 22 2.04 -11.99 -1.32
C GLN A 22 2.48 -12.68 -2.61
N THR A 23 3.38 -13.66 -2.54
CA THR A 23 3.89 -14.37 -3.72
C THR A 23 3.25 -15.75 -3.93
N GLY A 24 2.21 -16.11 -3.16
CA GLY A 24 1.57 -17.43 -3.20
C GLY A 24 2.45 -18.56 -2.62
N PRO A 25 1.98 -19.82 -2.64
CA PRO A 25 2.66 -20.95 -2.01
C PRO A 25 4.02 -21.28 -2.62
N GLN A 26 4.34 -20.77 -3.79
CA GLN A 26 5.63 -21.01 -4.48
C GLN A 26 6.65 -19.88 -4.31
N GLY A 27 6.30 -18.78 -3.63
CA GLY A 27 7.16 -17.64 -3.29
C GLY A 27 8.15 -17.22 -4.38
N LYS A 28 8.12 -15.97 -4.81
CA LYS A 28 9.26 -15.42 -5.58
C LYS A 28 10.38 -15.08 -4.63
N LYS A 29 11.62 -15.47 -4.95
CA LYS A 29 12.80 -15.04 -4.20
C LYS A 29 12.84 -13.52 -4.11
N VAL A 30 12.66 -12.98 -2.90
CA VAL A 30 12.82 -11.57 -2.62
C VAL A 30 14.30 -11.28 -2.37
N LYS A 31 14.74 -10.12 -2.84
CA LYS A 31 16.11 -9.62 -2.72
C LYS A 31 16.60 -9.72 -1.26
N LYS A 32 17.83 -10.16 -1.06
CA LYS A 32 18.49 -10.23 0.26
C LYS A 32 18.40 -8.86 0.94
N LEU A 33 17.83 -8.80 2.14
CA LEU A 33 17.79 -7.58 2.94
C LEU A 33 19.20 -7.32 3.49
N ASN A 34 19.84 -6.25 3.00
CA ASN A 34 21.17 -5.82 3.42
C ASN A 34 21.13 -4.49 4.19
N SER A 35 19.95 -4.10 4.68
CA SER A 35 19.72 -2.81 5.31
C SER A 35 20.22 -2.76 6.76
N THR A 36 20.59 -1.57 7.19
CA THR A 36 20.91 -1.24 8.59
C THR A 36 19.65 -0.99 9.44
N GLY A 37 18.46 -1.09 8.84
CA GLY A 37 17.19 -0.89 9.51
C GLY A 37 16.04 -1.59 8.80
N PHE A 38 15.00 -1.91 9.58
CA PHE A 38 13.81 -2.60 9.09
C PHE A 38 12.54 -1.90 9.56
N VAL A 39 11.48 -2.03 8.76
CA VAL A 39 10.12 -1.63 9.14
C VAL A 39 9.27 -2.87 9.28
N ILE A 40 8.57 -2.99 10.40
CA ILE A 40 7.59 -4.06 10.64
C ILE A 40 6.22 -3.42 10.50
N LYS A 41 5.36 -3.99 9.65
CA LYS A 41 3.99 -3.51 9.41
C LYS A 41 2.98 -4.62 9.71
N ALA A 42 2.07 -4.38 10.64
CA ALA A 42 0.92 -5.25 10.85
C ALA A 42 0.07 -5.30 9.58
N GLN A 43 -0.33 -6.49 9.16
CA GLN A 43 -1.24 -6.68 8.03
C GLN A 43 -2.64 -6.94 8.56
N ILE A 44 -3.48 -5.92 8.48
CA ILE A 44 -4.92 -5.96 8.75
C ILE A 44 -5.62 -5.13 7.66
N HIS A 45 -6.87 -5.45 7.34
CA HIS A 45 -7.67 -4.73 6.34
C HIS A 45 -8.19 -3.38 6.89
N ALA A 46 -7.26 -2.53 7.35
CA ALA A 46 -7.59 -1.19 7.86
C ALA A 46 -6.42 -0.22 7.72
N GLY A 47 -6.75 1.04 7.47
CA GLY A 47 -5.81 2.16 7.53
C GLY A 47 -5.56 2.61 8.99
N GLY A 48 -4.62 3.58 9.17
CA GLY A 48 -4.31 4.12 10.48
C GLY A 48 -3.44 3.23 11.38
N ARG A 49 -2.90 2.13 10.84
CA ARG A 49 -2.06 1.15 11.55
C ARG A 49 -0.87 1.78 12.28
N GLY A 50 -0.25 2.79 11.69
CA GLY A 50 0.88 3.50 12.31
C GLY A 50 0.49 4.16 13.64
N LYS A 51 -0.62 4.90 13.67
CA LYS A 51 -1.16 5.55 14.89
C LYS A 51 -1.59 4.52 15.94
N ALA A 52 -2.07 3.35 15.52
CA ALA A 52 -2.46 2.24 16.40
C ALA A 52 -1.26 1.40 16.89
N GLY A 53 -0.01 1.77 16.56
CA GLY A 53 1.18 1.04 16.98
C GLY A 53 1.49 -0.23 16.17
N GLY A 54 0.80 -0.43 15.03
CA GLY A 54 1.01 -1.55 14.13
C GLY A 54 2.18 -1.39 13.16
N ILE A 55 2.93 -0.28 13.22
CA ILE A 55 4.14 -0.04 12.43
C ILE A 55 5.29 0.28 13.37
N LYS A 56 6.42 -0.40 13.20
CA LYS A 56 7.64 -0.19 13.99
C LYS A 56 8.87 -0.14 13.09
N ILE A 57 9.74 0.83 13.35
CA ILE A 57 11.06 0.93 12.74
C ILE A 57 12.07 0.40 13.75
N VAL A 58 12.92 -0.52 13.31
CA VAL A 58 13.92 -1.19 14.14
C VAL A 58 15.29 -1.18 13.44
N LYS A 59 16.37 -1.14 14.22
CA LYS A 59 17.74 -0.97 13.68
C LYS A 59 18.49 -2.29 13.49
N ASN A 60 18.05 -3.35 14.13
CA ASN A 60 18.74 -4.63 14.10
C ASN A 60 17.75 -5.79 14.25
N PHE A 61 18.26 -7.00 14.02
CA PHE A 61 17.46 -8.23 14.05
C PHE A 61 16.88 -8.58 15.43
N ALA A 62 17.61 -8.31 16.49
CA ALA A 62 17.11 -8.60 17.85
C ALA A 62 15.89 -7.73 18.18
N GLU A 63 15.94 -6.46 17.83
CA GLU A 63 14.79 -5.55 17.94
C GLU A 63 13.65 -5.98 17.02
N LEU A 64 13.95 -6.42 15.78
CA LEU A 64 12.95 -6.91 14.84
C LEU A 64 12.16 -8.07 15.45
N VAL A 65 12.85 -9.08 15.99
CA VAL A 65 12.21 -10.25 16.62
C VAL A 65 11.38 -9.85 17.84
N LYS A 66 11.90 -8.93 18.67
CA LYS A 66 11.20 -8.41 19.86
C LYS A 66 9.91 -7.70 19.45
N GLU A 67 9.99 -6.75 18.53
CA GLU A 67 8.83 -5.95 18.12
C GLU A 67 7.82 -6.78 17.30
N ALA A 68 8.28 -7.73 16.49
CA ALA A 68 7.40 -8.67 15.80
C ALA A 68 6.55 -9.49 16.79
N LYS A 69 7.15 -9.99 17.87
CA LYS A 69 6.44 -10.68 18.96
C LYS A 69 5.46 -9.76 19.69
N ASN A 70 5.84 -8.50 19.85
CA ASN A 70 5.00 -7.52 20.52
C ASN A 70 3.75 -7.14 19.71
N ILE A 71 3.81 -7.20 18.37
CA ILE A 71 2.70 -6.80 17.50
C ILE A 71 1.83 -8.00 17.13
N PHE A 72 2.43 -9.16 16.90
CA PHE A 72 1.71 -10.37 16.48
C PHE A 72 0.73 -10.86 17.54
N GLY A 73 -0.49 -11.15 17.14
CA GLY A 73 -1.59 -11.59 18.02
C GLY A 73 -2.25 -10.44 18.81
N LYS A 74 -1.77 -9.19 18.67
CA LYS A 74 -2.45 -8.04 19.29
C LYS A 74 -3.65 -7.58 18.47
N THR A 75 -4.67 -7.10 19.15
CA THR A 75 -5.78 -6.40 18.52
C THR A 75 -5.43 -4.93 18.32
N LEU A 76 -5.42 -4.49 17.06
CA LEU A 76 -5.24 -3.08 16.70
C LEU A 76 -6.60 -2.41 16.53
N VAL A 77 -6.80 -1.32 17.28
CA VAL A 77 -7.98 -0.47 17.14
C VAL A 77 -7.58 0.76 16.32
N THR A 78 -8.23 0.93 15.18
CA THR A 78 -8.07 2.08 14.29
C THR A 78 -9.44 2.74 14.06
N HIS A 79 -9.47 3.91 13.44
CA HIS A 79 -10.74 4.55 13.08
C HIS A 79 -11.56 3.74 12.05
N GLN A 80 -10.93 2.81 11.32
CA GLN A 80 -11.58 1.96 10.32
C GLN A 80 -12.01 0.59 10.88
N THR A 81 -11.35 0.08 11.93
CA THR A 81 -11.71 -1.22 12.52
C THR A 81 -12.86 -1.14 13.54
N GLY A 82 -13.24 0.07 13.92
CA GLY A 82 -14.17 0.26 15.04
C GLY A 82 -13.57 -0.16 16.40
N PRO A 83 -14.38 -0.11 17.49
CA PRO A 83 -13.92 -0.38 18.86
C PRO A 83 -13.43 -1.82 19.11
N SER A 84 -13.93 -2.79 18.35
CA SER A 84 -13.53 -4.20 18.45
C SER A 84 -12.12 -4.44 17.95
N GLY A 85 -11.61 -3.58 17.08
CA GLY A 85 -10.31 -3.74 16.47
C GLY A 85 -10.20 -4.95 15.54
N ARG A 86 -8.97 -5.24 15.09
CA ARG A 86 -8.62 -6.44 14.32
C ARG A 86 -7.36 -7.07 14.89
N GLU A 87 -7.36 -8.40 15.04
CA GLU A 87 -6.20 -9.15 15.48
C GLU A 87 -5.12 -9.18 14.39
N VAL A 88 -3.87 -8.94 14.76
CA VAL A 88 -2.72 -9.02 13.84
C VAL A 88 -2.30 -10.46 13.66
N LYS A 89 -2.70 -11.07 12.56
CA LYS A 89 -2.35 -12.45 12.20
C LYS A 89 -1.16 -12.55 11.24
N ARG A 90 -0.73 -11.41 10.65
CA ARG A 90 0.39 -11.32 9.71
C ARG A 90 1.22 -10.07 9.94
N LEU A 91 2.52 -10.21 9.68
CA LEU A 91 3.47 -9.09 9.67
C LEU A 91 4.19 -9.04 8.34
N TYR A 92 4.33 -7.84 7.81
CA TYR A 92 5.19 -7.54 6.68
C TYR A 92 6.45 -6.84 7.17
N VAL A 93 7.61 -7.29 6.67
CA VAL A 93 8.91 -6.71 7.03
C VAL A 93 9.60 -6.25 5.75
N GLU A 94 10.06 -5.02 5.76
CA GLU A 94 10.80 -4.41 4.67
C GLU A 94 12.02 -3.64 5.17
N GLU A 95 12.92 -3.28 4.25
CA GLU A 95 14.04 -2.39 4.54
C GLU A 95 13.56 -0.97 4.79
N THR A 96 14.25 -0.24 5.67
CA THR A 96 14.04 1.21 5.79
C THR A 96 14.42 1.92 4.51
N CYS A 97 13.72 2.99 4.21
CA CYS A 97 14.01 3.86 3.08
C CYS A 97 14.30 5.28 3.61
N ASP A 98 15.30 5.93 3.01
CA ASP A 98 15.64 7.32 3.33
C ASP A 98 14.63 8.26 2.66
N ILE A 99 13.54 8.54 3.36
CA ILE A 99 12.44 9.38 2.88
C ILE A 99 12.92 10.83 2.79
N ALA A 100 12.74 11.44 1.63
CA ALA A 100 12.92 12.88 1.42
C ALA A 100 11.57 13.58 1.44
N GLU A 101 10.57 13.06 0.72
CA GLU A 101 9.22 13.60 0.65
C GLU A 101 8.18 12.47 0.59
N GLU A 102 6.99 12.75 1.10
CA GLU A 102 5.84 11.83 1.07
C GLU A 102 4.68 12.48 0.33
N PHE A 103 4.11 11.76 -0.63
CA PHE A 103 3.01 12.20 -1.47
C PHE A 103 1.81 11.28 -1.32
N TYR A 104 0.65 11.80 -1.68
CA TYR A 104 -0.57 11.02 -1.88
C TYR A 104 -0.86 10.87 -3.37
N LEU A 105 -1.20 9.67 -3.81
CA LEU A 105 -1.65 9.40 -5.16
C LEU A 105 -2.74 8.33 -5.14
N SER A 106 -3.88 8.62 -5.74
CA SER A 106 -4.92 7.60 -5.96
C SER A 106 -5.51 7.68 -7.37
N CYS A 107 -6.07 6.56 -7.80
CA CYS A 107 -6.82 6.44 -9.05
C CYS A 107 -8.10 5.66 -8.74
N LEU A 108 -9.25 6.20 -9.14
CA LEU A 108 -10.55 5.61 -8.82
C LEU A 108 -11.58 5.82 -9.94
N VAL A 109 -12.63 4.98 -9.91
CA VAL A 109 -13.80 5.15 -10.76
C VAL A 109 -14.73 6.19 -10.14
N ASP A 110 -14.80 7.37 -10.74
CA ASP A 110 -15.75 8.43 -10.35
C ASP A 110 -17.11 8.16 -11.01
N ARG A 111 -17.98 7.48 -10.29
CA ARG A 111 -19.33 7.12 -10.76
C ARG A 111 -20.19 8.33 -11.06
N SER A 112 -20.00 9.46 -10.35
CA SER A 112 -20.81 10.67 -10.53
C SER A 112 -20.60 11.33 -11.88
N SER A 113 -19.38 11.27 -12.42
CA SER A 113 -19.03 11.81 -13.73
C SER A 113 -18.80 10.75 -14.81
N SER A 114 -18.93 9.46 -14.48
CA SER A 114 -18.61 8.32 -15.36
C SER A 114 -17.19 8.42 -15.95
N LYS A 115 -16.23 8.80 -15.11
CA LYS A 115 -14.82 8.99 -15.48
C LYS A 115 -13.90 8.29 -14.52
N ILE A 116 -12.65 8.11 -14.93
CA ILE A 116 -11.57 7.79 -14.01
C ILE A 116 -11.01 9.10 -13.44
N ALA A 117 -10.84 9.15 -12.12
CA ALA A 117 -10.24 10.29 -11.44
C ALA A 117 -8.90 9.91 -10.83
N PHE A 118 -7.88 10.71 -11.09
CA PHE A 118 -6.65 10.71 -10.31
C PHE A 118 -6.73 11.84 -9.28
N ILE A 119 -6.34 11.50 -8.04
CA ILE A 119 -6.23 12.47 -6.94
C ILE A 119 -4.80 12.43 -6.45
N SER A 120 -4.18 13.60 -6.33
CA SER A 120 -2.81 13.75 -5.88
C SER A 120 -2.64 14.91 -4.90
N SER A 121 -1.68 14.78 -3.99
CA SER A 121 -1.33 15.82 -3.01
C SER A 121 0.13 15.70 -2.60
N ALA A 122 0.75 16.82 -2.25
CA ALA A 122 2.04 16.85 -1.57
C ALA A 122 1.97 16.40 -0.10
N GLU A 123 0.77 16.16 0.43
CA GLU A 123 0.53 15.71 1.80
C GLU A 123 0.34 14.18 1.81
N GLY A 124 1.44 13.43 1.87
CA GLY A 124 1.42 11.96 2.00
C GLY A 124 1.54 11.50 3.46
N GLY A 125 1.31 10.20 3.69
CA GLY A 125 1.43 9.58 5.02
C GLY A 125 0.37 10.02 6.03
N VAL A 126 -0.61 10.81 5.61
CA VAL A 126 -1.68 11.36 6.45
C VAL A 126 -3.06 10.98 5.93
N ASP A 127 -4.08 11.29 6.73
CA ASP A 127 -5.49 11.12 6.35
C ASP A 127 -5.85 12.21 5.31
N ILE A 128 -5.96 11.81 4.05
CA ILE A 128 -6.22 12.71 2.92
C ILE A 128 -7.59 13.38 3.00
N GLU A 129 -8.56 12.73 3.63
CA GLU A 129 -9.92 13.28 3.81
C GLU A 129 -9.88 14.50 4.73
N GLN A 130 -9.04 14.46 5.77
CA GLN A 130 -8.82 15.62 6.63
C GLN A 130 -8.10 16.74 5.90
N VAL A 131 -7.13 16.41 5.04
CA VAL A 131 -6.45 17.41 4.18
C VAL A 131 -7.45 18.06 3.26
N ALA A 132 -8.31 17.29 2.59
CA ALA A 132 -9.35 17.80 1.69
C ALA A 132 -10.35 18.73 2.39
N LYS A 133 -10.73 18.40 3.64
CA LYS A 133 -11.63 19.25 4.44
C LYS A 133 -10.99 20.57 4.89
N LYS A 134 -9.73 20.52 5.34
CA LYS A 134 -9.05 21.70 5.89
C LYS A 134 -8.39 22.57 4.84
N ASN A 135 -7.83 21.95 3.81
CA ASN A 135 -7.02 22.62 2.78
C ASN A 135 -7.33 22.03 1.39
N PRO A 136 -8.53 22.21 0.84
CA PRO A 136 -8.94 21.62 -0.44
C PRO A 136 -8.03 22.03 -1.60
N GLN A 137 -7.38 23.20 -1.53
CA GLN A 137 -6.42 23.67 -2.53
C GLN A 137 -5.14 22.82 -2.63
N LYS A 138 -4.85 21.96 -1.65
CA LYS A 138 -3.73 21.02 -1.67
C LYS A 138 -4.05 19.73 -2.41
N ILE A 139 -5.29 19.56 -2.84
CA ILE A 139 -5.76 18.38 -3.56
C ILE A 139 -5.90 18.72 -5.04
N VAL A 140 -5.19 18.01 -5.88
CA VAL A 140 -5.34 18.05 -7.33
C VAL A 140 -6.18 16.86 -7.78
N THR A 141 -7.23 17.13 -8.55
CA THR A 141 -8.09 16.10 -9.15
C THR A 141 -8.08 16.24 -10.66
N VAL A 142 -7.69 15.17 -11.35
CA VAL A 142 -7.69 15.09 -12.82
C VAL A 142 -8.64 13.98 -13.27
N LYS A 143 -9.66 14.33 -14.05
CA LYS A 143 -10.67 13.38 -14.55
C LYS A 143 -10.38 12.99 -16.00
N ILE A 144 -10.33 11.70 -16.28
CA ILE A 144 -10.01 11.12 -17.57
C ILE A 144 -11.22 10.37 -18.11
N ASN A 145 -11.53 10.53 -19.39
CA ASN A 145 -12.58 9.74 -20.04
C ASN A 145 -12.13 8.28 -20.18
N LEU A 146 -13.03 7.33 -19.92
CA LEU A 146 -12.76 5.89 -20.01
C LEU A 146 -12.26 5.41 -21.39
N SER A 147 -12.58 6.14 -22.45
CA SER A 147 -12.14 5.82 -23.82
C SER A 147 -10.71 6.28 -24.16
N LYS A 148 -10.03 6.94 -23.25
CA LYS A 148 -8.69 7.53 -23.46
C LYS A 148 -7.67 6.91 -22.52
N SER A 149 -6.45 6.69 -23.03
CA SER A 149 -5.27 6.51 -22.19
C SER A 149 -4.92 7.82 -21.49
N VAL A 150 -4.12 7.75 -20.43
CA VAL A 150 -3.63 8.95 -19.73
C VAL A 150 -2.71 9.74 -20.68
N SER A 151 -3.07 10.98 -20.96
CA SER A 151 -2.27 11.86 -21.81
C SER A 151 -1.08 12.43 -21.03
N GLU A 152 -0.03 12.85 -21.74
CA GLU A 152 1.10 13.53 -21.10
C GLU A 152 0.68 14.80 -20.35
N GLU A 153 -0.31 15.52 -20.89
CA GLU A 153 -0.84 16.71 -20.26
C GLU A 153 -1.56 16.39 -18.94
N ASP A 154 -2.37 15.33 -18.92
CA ASP A 154 -3.04 14.87 -17.71
C ASP A 154 -2.02 14.40 -16.66
N ILE A 155 -0.98 13.66 -17.09
CA ILE A 155 0.10 13.23 -16.19
C ILE A 155 0.81 14.45 -15.57
N LYS A 156 1.12 15.46 -16.37
CA LYS A 156 1.74 16.71 -15.86
C LYS A 156 0.87 17.38 -14.80
N LYS A 157 -0.46 17.40 -14.98
CA LYS A 157 -1.40 17.93 -13.99
C LYS A 157 -1.42 17.06 -12.71
N ILE A 158 -1.44 15.72 -12.85
CA ILE A 158 -1.46 14.79 -11.73
C ILE A 158 -0.21 14.97 -10.85
N ILE A 159 0.98 15.08 -11.46
CA ILE A 159 2.24 15.21 -10.73
C ILE A 159 2.60 16.63 -10.32
N GLN A 160 1.78 17.61 -10.67
CA GLN A 160 2.05 19.02 -10.40
C GLN A 160 2.29 19.33 -8.91
N PRO A 161 1.63 18.67 -7.93
CA PRO A 161 1.93 18.88 -6.51
C PRO A 161 3.28 18.33 -6.07
N PHE A 162 3.89 17.45 -6.86
CA PHE A 162 5.11 16.73 -6.49
C PHE A 162 6.36 17.50 -6.95
N SER A 163 7.29 17.77 -6.06
CA SER A 163 8.55 18.45 -6.38
C SER A 163 9.55 17.48 -7.03
N LEU A 164 9.28 17.00 -8.24
CA LEU A 164 10.04 15.94 -8.89
C LEU A 164 11.16 16.47 -9.80
N SER A 165 12.34 15.84 -9.72
CA SER A 165 13.42 15.97 -10.70
C SER A 165 13.04 15.32 -12.05
N ASN A 166 13.86 15.49 -13.07
CA ASN A 166 13.65 14.82 -14.36
C ASN A 166 13.68 13.27 -14.26
N LYS A 167 14.52 12.72 -13.36
CA LYS A 167 14.55 11.28 -13.08
C LYS A 167 13.25 10.80 -12.48
N SER A 168 12.81 11.45 -11.42
CA SER A 168 11.58 11.07 -10.70
C SER A 168 10.32 11.32 -11.53
N LYS A 169 10.29 12.36 -12.37
CA LYS A 169 9.20 12.59 -13.33
C LYS A 169 9.01 11.42 -14.27
N LYS A 170 10.10 10.88 -14.85
CA LYS A 170 10.02 9.71 -15.72
C LYS A 170 9.43 8.49 -14.99
N GLN A 171 9.81 8.28 -13.73
CA GLN A 171 9.26 7.22 -12.90
C GLN A 171 7.76 7.45 -12.61
N ALA A 172 7.37 8.69 -12.31
CA ALA A 172 5.97 9.05 -12.09
C ALA A 172 5.09 8.83 -13.35
N TYR A 173 5.59 9.15 -14.53
CA TYR A 173 4.90 8.85 -15.79
C TYR A 173 4.62 7.36 -15.97
N ASN A 174 5.64 6.52 -15.71
CA ASN A 174 5.51 5.07 -15.78
C ASN A 174 4.51 4.55 -14.72
N LEU A 175 4.59 5.07 -13.49
CA LEU A 175 3.70 4.69 -12.39
C LEU A 175 2.23 5.01 -12.72
N ILE A 176 1.94 6.23 -13.17
CA ILE A 176 0.56 6.67 -13.51
C ILE A 176 -0.02 5.79 -14.61
N ASN A 177 0.73 5.52 -15.67
CA ASN A 177 0.28 4.64 -16.74
C ASN A 177 0.06 3.21 -16.25
N SER A 178 0.93 2.70 -15.35
CA SER A 178 0.77 1.36 -14.75
C SER A 178 -0.44 1.28 -13.84
N ILE A 179 -0.70 2.30 -13.02
CA ILE A 179 -1.90 2.38 -12.16
C ILE A 179 -3.16 2.38 -13.01
N TYR A 180 -3.20 3.21 -14.06
CA TYR A 180 -4.32 3.26 -14.99
C TYR A 180 -4.58 1.91 -15.65
N LYS A 181 -3.50 1.26 -16.13
CA LYS A 181 -3.57 -0.07 -16.73
C LYS A 181 -4.12 -1.11 -15.77
N VAL A 182 -3.63 -1.15 -14.52
CA VAL A 182 -4.12 -2.07 -13.49
C VAL A 182 -5.59 -1.82 -13.19
N LEU A 183 -6.01 -0.55 -13.06
CA LEU A 183 -7.41 -0.20 -12.79
C LEU A 183 -8.33 -0.73 -13.89
N ILE A 184 -7.95 -0.61 -15.17
CA ILE A 184 -8.75 -1.09 -16.31
C ILE A 184 -8.67 -2.61 -16.45
N GLU A 185 -7.47 -3.20 -16.46
CA GLU A 185 -7.27 -4.62 -16.80
C GLU A 185 -7.67 -5.57 -15.65
N LYS A 186 -7.71 -5.07 -14.42
CA LYS A 186 -8.05 -5.86 -13.23
C LYS A 186 -9.39 -5.47 -12.60
N ASP A 187 -10.15 -4.61 -13.27
CA ASP A 187 -11.42 -4.09 -12.75
C ASP A 187 -11.28 -3.56 -11.32
N ALA A 188 -10.20 -2.82 -11.06
CA ALA A 188 -10.05 -2.17 -9.78
C ALA A 188 -10.97 -0.93 -9.73
N SER A 189 -11.64 -0.74 -8.61
CA SER A 189 -12.49 0.44 -8.35
C SER A 189 -11.74 1.59 -7.69
N LEU A 190 -10.65 1.25 -6.98
CA LEU A 190 -9.75 2.19 -6.31
C LEU A 190 -8.35 1.61 -6.24
N ILE A 191 -7.36 2.43 -6.54
CA ILE A 191 -5.94 2.20 -6.23
C ILE A 191 -5.46 3.43 -5.48
N GLU A 192 -5.05 3.26 -4.23
CA GLU A 192 -4.56 4.32 -3.36
C GLU A 192 -3.13 4.00 -2.92
N ILE A 193 -2.22 4.95 -3.08
CA ILE A 193 -0.83 4.87 -2.63
C ILE A 193 -0.63 5.99 -1.60
N ASN A 194 -0.45 5.61 -0.33
CA ASN A 194 -0.32 6.54 0.77
C ASN A 194 0.58 6.00 1.90
N PRO A 195 1.88 6.39 1.92
CA PRO A 195 2.50 7.36 1.03
C PRO A 195 3.12 6.78 -0.26
N LEU A 196 3.13 7.60 -1.31
CA LEU A 196 4.11 7.51 -2.39
C LEU A 196 5.33 8.33 -1.95
N VAL A 197 6.50 7.71 -1.87
CA VAL A 197 7.68 8.32 -1.30
C VAL A 197 8.70 8.68 -2.38
N LEU A 198 9.26 9.88 -2.28
CA LEU A 198 10.52 10.22 -2.94
C LEU A 198 11.66 9.99 -1.94
N ASN A 199 12.61 9.11 -2.28
CA ASN A 199 13.78 8.89 -1.44
C ASN A 199 14.91 9.89 -1.76
N LYS A 200 15.96 9.91 -0.92
CA LYS A 200 17.14 10.79 -1.14
C LYS A 200 17.90 10.51 -2.42
N ASN A 201 17.69 9.35 -3.04
CA ASN A 201 18.30 9.01 -4.34
C ASN A 201 17.39 9.43 -5.52
N GLU A 202 16.33 10.21 -5.26
CA GLU A 202 15.34 10.63 -6.26
C GLU A 202 14.57 9.47 -6.91
N ASP A 203 14.39 8.34 -6.18
CA ASP A 203 13.56 7.24 -6.63
C ASP A 203 12.18 7.31 -5.98
N LEU A 204 11.13 7.06 -6.79
CA LEU A 204 9.76 6.95 -6.31
C LEU A 204 9.47 5.52 -5.84
N LEU A 205 8.95 5.39 -4.63
CA LEU A 205 8.63 4.12 -3.99
C LEU A 205 7.20 4.11 -3.45
N CYS A 206 6.43 3.09 -3.75
CA CYS A 206 5.12 2.86 -3.14
C CYS A 206 5.34 2.12 -1.81
N LEU A 207 5.27 2.82 -0.69
CA LEU A 207 5.46 2.20 0.63
C LEU A 207 4.22 1.52 1.17
N ASP A 208 3.04 2.03 0.84
CA ASP A 208 1.77 1.38 1.17
C ASP A 208 0.78 1.61 0.02
N ALA A 209 0.10 0.54 -0.37
CA ALA A 209 -0.92 0.60 -1.41
C ALA A 209 -2.15 -0.17 -0.97
N LYS A 210 -3.33 0.42 -1.23
CA LYS A 210 -4.63 -0.20 -1.05
C LYS A 210 -5.29 -0.31 -2.42
N ILE A 211 -5.77 -1.49 -2.77
CA ILE A 211 -6.46 -1.73 -4.03
C ILE A 211 -7.81 -2.39 -3.71
N ASN A 212 -8.88 -1.79 -4.20
CA ASN A 212 -10.22 -2.39 -4.17
C ASN A 212 -10.57 -2.83 -5.59
N PHE A 213 -11.04 -4.06 -5.72
CA PHE A 213 -11.52 -4.62 -6.98
C PHE A 213 -13.05 -4.56 -7.04
N ASP A 214 -13.61 -4.64 -8.22
CA ASP A 214 -15.06 -4.78 -8.39
C ASP A 214 -15.43 -6.26 -8.16
N ASP A 215 -16.18 -6.55 -7.10
CA ASP A 215 -16.59 -7.90 -6.74
C ASP A 215 -17.39 -8.57 -7.86
N ASN A 216 -18.19 -7.79 -8.61
CA ASN A 216 -18.94 -8.32 -9.76
C ASN A 216 -18.05 -8.75 -10.93
N ALA A 217 -16.78 -8.34 -10.96
CA ALA A 217 -15.82 -8.70 -11.99
C ALA A 217 -14.87 -9.84 -11.58
N LEU A 218 -14.86 -10.25 -10.31
CA LEU A 218 -13.93 -11.25 -9.77
C LEU A 218 -13.99 -12.60 -10.50
N TYR A 219 -15.15 -12.98 -11.06
CA TYR A 219 -15.29 -14.23 -11.83
C TYR A 219 -14.31 -14.34 -13.00
N ARG A 220 -13.84 -13.22 -13.55
CA ARG A 220 -12.87 -13.17 -14.67
C ARG A 220 -11.42 -12.93 -14.19
N HIS A 221 -11.19 -12.81 -12.89
CA HIS A 221 -9.89 -12.57 -12.28
C HIS A 221 -9.53 -13.64 -11.22
N PRO A 222 -9.34 -14.91 -11.61
CA PRO A 222 -9.01 -15.98 -10.68
C PRO A 222 -7.69 -15.75 -9.95
N ASP A 223 -6.77 -14.99 -10.55
CA ASP A 223 -5.52 -14.56 -9.92
C ASP A 223 -5.76 -13.60 -8.73
N ILE A 224 -6.75 -12.70 -8.82
CA ILE A 224 -7.15 -11.82 -7.72
C ILE A 224 -7.89 -12.63 -6.64
N VAL A 225 -8.84 -13.49 -7.04
CA VAL A 225 -9.57 -14.35 -6.11
C VAL A 225 -8.61 -15.22 -5.28
N SER A 226 -7.52 -15.71 -5.88
CA SER A 226 -6.51 -16.50 -5.16
C SER A 226 -5.75 -15.74 -4.07
N LEU A 227 -5.81 -14.41 -4.05
CA LEU A 227 -5.22 -13.54 -3.02
C LEU A 227 -6.14 -13.33 -1.82
N LYS A 228 -7.41 -13.76 -1.92
CA LYS A 228 -8.41 -13.61 -0.88
C LYS A 228 -7.94 -14.22 0.43
N ASP A 229 -8.07 -13.48 1.53
CA ASP A 229 -7.71 -13.95 2.86
C ASP A 229 -8.98 -14.20 3.69
N PHE A 230 -9.46 -15.43 3.64
CA PHE A 230 -10.66 -15.86 4.37
C PHE A 230 -10.60 -15.62 5.89
N ASN A 231 -9.41 -15.41 6.48
CA ASN A 231 -9.29 -15.10 7.91
C ASN A 231 -9.53 -13.63 8.25
N GLU A 232 -9.57 -12.76 7.24
CA GLU A 232 -9.80 -11.32 7.40
C GLU A 232 -11.22 -10.92 6.98
N GLU A 233 -12.01 -11.87 6.41
CA GLU A 233 -13.39 -11.63 6.02
C GLU A 233 -14.34 -11.65 7.22
N ASP A 234 -15.46 -10.96 7.07
CA ASP A 234 -16.56 -11.07 8.01
C ASP A 234 -17.23 -12.44 7.82
N LEU A 235 -17.50 -13.15 8.91
CA LEU A 235 -18.12 -14.49 8.87
C LEU A 235 -19.47 -14.47 8.11
N ILE A 236 -20.16 -13.33 8.14
CA ILE A 236 -21.44 -13.14 7.44
C ILE A 236 -21.26 -13.07 5.92
N GLU A 237 -20.15 -12.53 5.42
CA GLU A 237 -19.84 -12.47 3.99
C GLU A 237 -19.34 -13.80 3.43
N THR A 238 -18.85 -14.69 4.30
CA THR A 238 -18.30 -16.00 3.90
C THR A 238 -19.41 -17.05 3.77
N GLU A 239 -20.57 -16.84 4.41
CA GLU A 239 -21.73 -17.77 4.41
C GLU A 239 -22.80 -17.38 3.36
N ALA A 240 -22.65 -16.26 2.66
CA ALA A 240 -23.55 -15.77 1.62
C ALA A 240 -23.08 -16.16 0.21
#